data_524bebaa25eabc387c48248605037d28
#
_entry.id   524bebaa25eabc387c48248605037d28
#
_cell.length_a   1.000
_cell.length_b   1.000
_cell.length_c   1.000
_cell.angle_alpha   90.00
_cell.angle_beta   90.00
_cell.angle_gamma   90.00
#
_symmetry.space_group_name_H-M   'P 1'
#
loop_
_entity.id
_entity.type
_entity.pdbx_description
1 polymer ?
#
loop_
_entity_poly.entity_id
_entity_poly.type
_entity_poly.pdbx_seq_one_letter_code
_entity_poly.pdbx_strand_id
1 'polypeptide(L)'
;MAHQQTWDPDRYARNARFVADLGAPVVDLLAPRAGERILDLGCGDGVLTAKLASLGCHLIGVDASAEQIDTARRLGLDARVMNGEALDFDSEFDAVFSNAALHWMRDPAKVIAGVNRSLRPHGRFVGELGGHGCVAKIKKALVEALNRRGMDGEAASPWYFPTIADYSQHLTSGGFVVNYIALIPRPTRLPGNVTGFLETLALRRNIPPRRKEPP
;
A
#
# COMPACT_ATOMS: atom_id res chain seq x y z
N MET A 1 20.38 -0.32 4.56
CA MET A 1 19.93 -1.04 3.36
C MET A 1 18.41 -1.12 3.43
N ALA A 2 17.71 -0.56 2.45
CA ALA A 2 16.26 -0.66 2.38
C ALA A 2 15.89 -2.13 2.18
N HIS A 3 15.11 -2.69 3.09
CA HIS A 3 14.62 -4.06 2.99
C HIS A 3 13.57 -4.11 1.88
N GLN A 4 13.95 -4.64 0.73
CA GLN A 4 13.05 -4.84 -0.41
C GLN A 4 12.04 -5.93 -0.04
N GLN A 5 10.77 -5.57 0.02
CA GLN A 5 9.68 -6.51 0.23
C GLN A 5 9.40 -7.23 -1.10
N THR A 6 9.52 -8.56 -1.12
CA THR A 6 9.17 -9.39 -2.29
C THR A 6 7.76 -9.93 -2.13
N TRP A 7 6.97 -9.79 -3.18
CA TRP A 7 5.60 -10.29 -3.24
C TRP A 7 5.51 -11.48 -4.21
N ASP A 8 4.75 -12.50 -3.84
CA ASP A 8 4.38 -13.60 -4.73
C ASP A 8 3.02 -13.25 -5.35
N PRO A 9 2.94 -12.90 -6.65
CA PRO A 9 1.71 -12.44 -7.29
C PRO A 9 0.60 -13.49 -7.28
N ASP A 10 0.93 -14.78 -7.44
CA ASP A 10 -0.05 -15.86 -7.44
C ASP A 10 -0.65 -16.08 -6.05
N ARG A 11 0.19 -15.98 -5.02
CA ARG A 11 -0.26 -16.06 -3.63
C ARG A 11 -1.10 -14.85 -3.27
N TYR A 12 -0.68 -13.65 -3.71
CA TYR A 12 -1.43 -12.42 -3.51
C TYR A 12 -2.80 -12.49 -4.19
N ALA A 13 -2.86 -12.92 -5.45
CA ALA A 13 -4.11 -13.09 -6.18
C ALA A 13 -5.08 -14.07 -5.51
N ARG A 14 -4.58 -15.14 -4.88
CA ARG A 14 -5.43 -16.11 -4.16
C ARG A 14 -5.91 -15.62 -2.80
N ASN A 15 -5.06 -14.92 -2.05
CA ASN A 15 -5.30 -14.63 -0.63
C ASN A 15 -5.64 -13.17 -0.33
N ALA A 16 -5.36 -12.25 -1.25
CA ALA A 16 -5.53 -10.82 -1.06
C ALA A 16 -6.38 -10.14 -2.15
N ARG A 17 -7.03 -10.89 -3.05
CA ARG A 17 -7.86 -10.32 -4.12
C ARG A 17 -9.00 -9.45 -3.59
N PHE A 18 -9.52 -9.76 -2.40
CA PHE A 18 -10.52 -8.93 -1.73
C PHE A 18 -10.07 -7.46 -1.55
N VAL A 19 -8.77 -7.19 -1.56
CA VAL A 19 -8.23 -5.82 -1.45
C VAL A 19 -8.64 -4.98 -2.66
N ALA A 20 -8.55 -5.54 -3.86
CA ALA A 20 -9.00 -4.87 -5.09
C ALA A 20 -10.54 -4.72 -5.13
N ASP A 21 -11.27 -5.75 -4.69
CA ASP A 21 -12.74 -5.72 -4.65
C ASP A 21 -13.25 -4.66 -3.66
N LEU A 22 -12.57 -4.49 -2.53
CA LEU A 22 -12.88 -3.48 -1.52
C LEU A 22 -12.41 -2.06 -1.92
N GLY A 23 -11.63 -1.92 -2.97
CA GLY A 23 -11.14 -0.63 -3.48
C GLY A 23 -12.19 0.19 -4.27
N ALA A 24 -13.34 -0.39 -4.63
CA ALA A 24 -14.36 0.32 -5.41
C ALA A 24 -14.80 1.65 -4.77
N PRO A 25 -15.11 1.76 -3.46
CA PRO A 25 -15.48 3.02 -2.85
C PRO A 25 -14.38 4.09 -2.92
N VAL A 26 -13.11 3.67 -2.95
CA VAL A 26 -11.98 4.60 -3.07
C VAL A 26 -11.88 5.15 -4.49
N VAL A 27 -12.20 4.34 -5.49
CA VAL A 27 -12.32 4.78 -6.89
C VAL A 27 -13.47 5.79 -7.03
N ASP A 28 -14.61 5.54 -6.38
CA ASP A 28 -15.74 6.47 -6.38
C ASP A 28 -15.37 7.81 -5.71
N LEU A 29 -14.60 7.77 -4.62
CA LEU A 29 -14.10 8.96 -3.95
C LEU A 29 -13.08 9.72 -4.81
N LEU A 30 -12.28 9.03 -5.61
CA LEU A 30 -11.36 9.64 -6.56
C LEU A 30 -12.13 10.44 -7.64
N ALA A 31 -13.33 9.99 -8.00
CA ALA A 31 -14.18 10.56 -9.05
C ALA A 31 -13.37 10.80 -10.35
N PRO A 32 -12.77 9.77 -10.96
CA PRO A 32 -11.88 9.93 -12.10
C PRO A 32 -12.64 10.43 -13.32
N ARG A 33 -11.99 11.27 -14.14
CA ARG A 33 -12.56 11.83 -15.37
C ARG A 33 -11.76 11.35 -16.58
N ALA A 34 -12.43 11.03 -17.66
CA ALA A 34 -11.75 10.66 -18.90
C ALA A 34 -10.74 11.71 -19.33
N GLY A 35 -9.56 11.29 -19.74
CA GLY A 35 -8.44 12.15 -20.14
C GLY A 35 -7.54 12.59 -18.98
N GLU A 36 -7.90 12.40 -17.71
CA GLU A 36 -7.01 12.72 -16.58
C GLU A 36 -5.78 11.81 -16.56
N ARG A 37 -4.63 12.39 -16.24
CA ARG A 37 -3.41 11.63 -15.89
C ARG A 37 -3.42 11.31 -14.41
N ILE A 38 -3.40 10.03 -14.09
CA ILE A 38 -3.48 9.56 -12.70
C ILE A 38 -2.27 8.67 -12.39
N LEU A 39 -1.61 8.94 -11.27
CA LEU A 39 -0.62 8.05 -10.68
C LEU A 39 -1.32 7.07 -9.75
N ASP A 40 -1.12 5.77 -9.97
CA ASP A 40 -1.53 4.71 -9.03
C ASP A 40 -0.31 4.30 -8.18
N LEU A 41 -0.28 4.79 -6.94
CA LEU A 41 0.82 4.59 -6.00
C LEU A 41 0.63 3.30 -5.20
N GLY A 42 1.49 2.32 -5.45
CA GLY A 42 1.37 0.95 -4.93
C GLY A 42 0.33 0.16 -5.74
N CYS A 43 0.47 0.19 -7.07
CA CYS A 43 -0.50 -0.39 -8.00
C CYS A 43 -0.59 -1.93 -7.94
N GLY A 44 0.37 -2.59 -7.30
CA GLY A 44 0.41 -4.04 -7.21
C GLY A 44 0.37 -4.71 -8.59
N ASP A 45 -0.48 -5.70 -8.75
CA ASP A 45 -0.69 -6.46 -9.99
C ASP A 45 -1.45 -5.69 -11.10
N GLY A 46 -1.87 -4.45 -10.82
CA GLY A 46 -2.48 -3.55 -11.78
C GLY A 46 -3.98 -3.72 -11.98
N VAL A 47 -4.68 -4.56 -11.21
CA VAL A 47 -6.12 -4.81 -11.40
C VAL A 47 -6.96 -3.54 -11.25
N LEU A 48 -6.72 -2.72 -10.22
CA LEU A 48 -7.41 -1.43 -10.05
C LEU A 48 -6.95 -0.39 -11.07
N THR A 49 -5.66 -0.38 -11.41
CA THR A 49 -5.09 0.48 -12.47
C THR A 49 -5.80 0.25 -13.80
N ALA A 50 -6.00 -1.04 -14.19
CA ALA A 50 -6.72 -1.40 -15.41
C ALA A 50 -8.18 -0.93 -15.36
N LYS A 51 -8.84 -1.02 -14.21
CA LYS A 51 -10.20 -0.50 -14.03
C LYS A 51 -10.25 1.01 -14.23
N LEU A 52 -9.32 1.78 -13.64
CA LEU A 52 -9.23 3.22 -13.85
C LEU A 52 -8.92 3.57 -15.31
N ALA A 53 -8.04 2.82 -15.97
CA ALA A 53 -7.76 3.00 -17.40
C ALA A 53 -9.00 2.78 -18.28
N SER A 54 -9.85 1.80 -17.93
CA SER A 54 -11.11 1.53 -18.65
C SER A 54 -12.14 2.66 -18.55
N LEU A 55 -11.98 3.57 -17.60
CA LEU A 55 -12.77 4.80 -17.46
C LEU A 55 -12.26 5.95 -18.35
N GLY A 56 -11.25 5.69 -19.20
CA GLY A 56 -10.68 6.67 -20.12
C GLY A 56 -9.57 7.53 -19.52
N CYS A 57 -9.00 7.15 -18.37
CA CYS A 57 -7.87 7.84 -17.75
C CYS A 57 -6.51 7.35 -18.29
N HIS A 58 -5.52 8.21 -18.27
CA HIS A 58 -4.13 7.88 -18.58
C HIS A 58 -3.40 7.50 -17.28
N LEU A 59 -3.08 6.23 -17.10
CA LEU A 59 -2.52 5.71 -15.86
C LEU A 59 -1.00 5.49 -15.97
N ILE A 60 -0.29 5.85 -14.89
CA ILE A 60 1.03 5.31 -14.58
C ILE A 60 0.90 4.61 -13.23
N GLY A 61 1.23 3.31 -13.19
CA GLY A 61 1.29 2.54 -11.95
C GLY A 61 2.72 2.48 -11.43
N VAL A 62 2.90 2.62 -10.12
CA VAL A 62 4.20 2.38 -9.48
C VAL A 62 4.07 1.43 -8.30
N ASP A 63 5.01 0.51 -8.16
CA ASP A 63 5.13 -0.39 -7.03
C ASP A 63 6.60 -0.73 -6.78
N ALA A 64 6.95 -1.03 -5.54
CA ALA A 64 8.31 -1.42 -5.18
C ALA A 64 8.66 -2.86 -5.59
N SER A 65 7.66 -3.72 -5.85
CA SER A 65 7.85 -5.12 -6.27
C SER A 65 7.94 -5.23 -7.79
N ALA A 66 9.10 -5.70 -8.26
CA ALA A 66 9.30 -6.00 -9.68
C ALA A 66 8.33 -7.07 -10.18
N GLU A 67 8.02 -8.09 -9.36
CA GLU A 67 7.12 -9.19 -9.70
C GLU A 67 5.68 -8.70 -9.91
N GLN A 68 5.22 -7.77 -9.08
CA GLN A 68 3.91 -7.13 -9.23
C GLN A 68 3.87 -6.27 -10.50
N ILE A 69 4.90 -5.46 -10.72
CA ILE A 69 5.02 -4.62 -11.92
C ILE A 69 5.05 -5.45 -13.20
N ASP A 70 5.74 -6.57 -13.22
CA ASP A 70 5.74 -7.47 -14.37
C ASP A 70 4.34 -8.04 -14.64
N THR A 71 3.54 -8.25 -13.60
CA THR A 71 2.15 -8.67 -13.75
C THR A 71 1.29 -7.54 -14.31
N ALA A 72 1.43 -6.33 -13.79
CA ALA A 72 0.71 -5.16 -14.30
C ALA A 72 1.04 -4.86 -15.78
N ARG A 73 2.31 -4.99 -16.16
CA ARG A 73 2.76 -4.83 -17.56
C ARG A 73 2.14 -5.86 -18.51
N ARG A 74 1.93 -7.11 -18.04
CA ARG A 74 1.22 -8.13 -18.83
C ARG A 74 -0.24 -7.77 -19.12
N LEU A 75 -0.83 -6.88 -18.33
CA LEU A 75 -2.16 -6.29 -18.60
C LEU A 75 -2.11 -5.11 -19.58
N GLY A 76 -0.92 -4.78 -20.12
CA GLY A 76 -0.75 -3.65 -21.05
C GLY A 76 -0.63 -2.29 -20.38
N LEU A 77 -0.38 -2.23 -19.07
CA LEU A 77 -0.29 -0.99 -18.32
C LEU A 77 1.13 -0.38 -18.36
N ASP A 78 1.23 0.97 -18.36
CA ASP A 78 2.48 1.67 -18.02
C ASP A 78 2.70 1.53 -16.51
N ALA A 79 3.50 0.53 -16.14
CA ALA A 79 3.81 0.23 -14.75
C ALA A 79 5.33 0.21 -14.52
N ARG A 80 5.80 0.83 -13.44
CA ARG A 80 7.22 1.08 -13.17
C ARG A 80 7.60 0.64 -11.77
N VAL A 81 8.76 -0.03 -11.65
CA VAL A 81 9.33 -0.34 -10.33
C VAL A 81 9.83 0.95 -9.72
N MET A 82 9.20 1.39 -8.63
CA MET A 82 9.54 2.62 -7.93
C MET A 82 9.16 2.54 -6.46
N ASN A 83 10.02 3.04 -5.57
CA ASN A 83 9.70 3.17 -4.16
C ASN A 83 8.79 4.38 -3.94
N GLY A 84 7.63 4.20 -3.31
CA GLY A 84 6.70 5.29 -3.00
C GLY A 84 7.26 6.37 -2.06
N GLU A 85 8.31 6.06 -1.29
CA GLU A 85 9.05 7.03 -0.47
C GLU A 85 10.09 7.85 -1.28
N ALA A 86 10.22 7.57 -2.58
CA ALA A 86 11.18 8.21 -3.48
C ALA A 86 10.59 8.40 -4.89
N LEU A 87 9.38 8.95 -4.95
CA LEU A 87 8.73 9.28 -6.22
C LEU A 87 9.56 10.30 -7.00
N ASP A 88 9.72 10.08 -8.30
CA ASP A 88 10.51 10.92 -9.21
C ASP A 88 9.61 11.49 -10.33
N PHE A 89 8.59 12.24 -9.91
CA PHE A 89 7.66 12.95 -10.80
C PHE A 89 7.54 14.40 -10.34
N ASP A 90 7.28 15.31 -11.27
CA ASP A 90 7.10 16.74 -10.99
C ASP A 90 5.95 17.30 -11.83
N SER A 91 4.85 17.65 -11.15
CA SER A 91 3.68 18.34 -11.74
C SER A 91 3.10 17.63 -12.96
N GLU A 92 3.04 16.29 -12.93
CA GLU A 92 2.61 15.49 -14.07
C GLU A 92 1.15 15.04 -13.99
N PHE A 93 0.59 14.91 -12.77
CA PHE A 93 -0.68 14.20 -12.56
C PHE A 93 -1.80 15.14 -12.10
N ASP A 94 -3.00 14.90 -12.61
CA ASP A 94 -4.23 15.54 -12.16
C ASP A 94 -4.73 14.91 -10.86
N ALA A 95 -4.39 13.65 -10.62
CA ALA A 95 -4.68 12.96 -9.37
C ALA A 95 -3.62 11.91 -9.04
N VAL A 96 -3.46 11.64 -7.74
CA VAL A 96 -2.77 10.45 -7.22
C VAL A 96 -3.80 9.57 -6.51
N PHE A 97 -3.80 8.30 -6.85
CA PHE A 97 -4.62 7.26 -6.23
C PHE A 97 -3.72 6.28 -5.50
N SER A 98 -4.16 5.75 -4.37
CA SER A 98 -3.46 4.66 -3.68
C SER A 98 -4.45 3.81 -2.90
N ASN A 99 -4.46 2.50 -3.15
CA ASN A 99 -5.33 1.58 -2.44
C ASN A 99 -4.53 0.50 -1.71
N ALA A 100 -4.69 0.42 -0.40
CA ALA A 100 -4.09 -0.58 0.47
C ALA A 100 -2.55 -0.72 0.37
N ALA A 101 -1.84 0.35 0.01
CA ALA A 101 -0.40 0.37 -0.17
C ALA A 101 0.35 1.24 0.85
N LEU A 102 -0.20 2.39 1.23
CA LEU A 102 0.50 3.41 2.03
C LEU A 102 0.94 2.91 3.42
N HIS A 103 0.28 1.93 3.98
CA HIS A 103 0.69 1.34 5.27
C HIS A 103 1.94 0.46 5.20
N TRP A 104 2.47 0.20 4.01
CA TRP A 104 3.77 -0.44 3.79
C TRP A 104 4.93 0.56 3.72
N MET A 105 4.62 1.86 3.60
CA MET A 105 5.59 2.96 3.48
C MET A 105 5.78 3.59 4.85
N ARG A 106 6.96 3.40 5.44
CA ARG A 106 7.20 3.74 6.85
C ARG A 106 7.58 5.20 7.08
N ASP A 107 7.89 5.92 6.00
CA ASP A 107 8.17 7.36 6.03
C ASP A 107 7.04 8.14 5.31
N PRO A 108 5.90 8.38 6.00
CA PRO A 108 4.76 9.06 5.41
C PRO A 108 5.09 10.48 4.96
N ALA A 109 6.05 11.15 5.60
CA ALA A 109 6.45 12.50 5.21
C ALA A 109 7.09 12.52 3.81
N LYS A 110 7.96 11.54 3.50
CA LYS A 110 8.54 11.42 2.15
C LYS A 110 7.50 11.06 1.11
N VAL A 111 6.60 10.14 1.43
CA VAL A 111 5.51 9.75 0.53
C VAL A 111 4.66 10.97 0.18
N ILE A 112 4.18 11.69 1.20
CA ILE A 112 3.30 12.84 1.02
C ILE A 112 4.01 13.98 0.26
N ALA A 113 5.28 14.25 0.55
CA ALA A 113 6.07 15.22 -0.20
C ALA A 113 6.25 14.81 -1.68
N GLY A 114 6.51 13.54 -1.95
CA GLY A 114 6.58 12.99 -3.30
C GLY A 114 5.26 13.10 -4.05
N VAL A 115 4.15 12.75 -3.39
CA VAL A 115 2.79 12.89 -3.95
C VAL A 115 2.46 14.34 -4.26
N ASN A 116 2.73 15.27 -3.34
CA ASN A 116 2.48 16.70 -3.56
C ASN A 116 3.27 17.22 -4.77
N ARG A 117 4.57 16.90 -4.86
CA ARG A 117 5.41 17.29 -5.99
C ARG A 117 4.92 16.71 -7.32
N SER A 118 4.40 15.47 -7.31
CA SER A 118 3.91 14.79 -8.52
C SER A 118 2.63 15.41 -9.07
N LEU A 119 1.85 16.08 -8.24
CA LEU A 119 0.57 16.67 -8.61
C LEU A 119 0.74 18.00 -9.31
N ARG A 120 -0.08 18.24 -10.31
CA ARG A 120 -0.31 19.58 -10.90
C ARG A 120 -0.99 20.50 -9.88
N PRO A 121 -0.94 21.82 -10.07
CA PRO A 121 -1.76 22.75 -9.29
C PRO A 121 -3.23 22.32 -9.30
N HIS A 122 -3.87 22.32 -8.14
CA HIS A 122 -5.25 21.83 -7.92
C HIS A 122 -5.49 20.34 -8.13
N GLY A 123 -4.42 19.55 -8.27
CA GLY A 123 -4.51 18.09 -8.29
C GLY A 123 -4.99 17.53 -6.95
N ARG A 124 -5.53 16.30 -6.95
CA ARG A 124 -6.07 15.65 -5.76
C ARG A 124 -5.36 14.37 -5.41
N PHE A 125 -5.29 14.08 -4.14
CA PHE A 125 -4.79 12.82 -3.62
C PHE A 125 -5.92 12.06 -2.93
N VAL A 126 -6.17 10.83 -3.33
CA VAL A 126 -7.15 9.93 -2.71
C VAL A 126 -6.49 8.61 -2.41
N GLY A 127 -6.55 8.18 -1.14
CA GLY A 127 -5.93 6.93 -0.73
C GLY A 127 -6.68 6.22 0.38
N GLU A 128 -6.54 4.90 0.41
CA GLU A 128 -6.97 4.04 1.50
C GLU A 128 -5.78 3.24 2.04
N LEU A 129 -5.69 3.16 3.34
CA LEU A 129 -4.64 2.40 4.03
C LEU A 129 -5.18 1.77 5.32
N GLY A 130 -4.47 0.75 5.82
CA GLY A 130 -4.71 0.26 7.16
C GLY A 130 -4.43 1.38 8.17
N GLY A 131 -5.41 1.73 8.99
CA GLY A 131 -5.28 2.73 10.04
C GLY A 131 -5.11 2.12 11.42
N HIS A 132 -5.14 2.96 12.46
CA HIS A 132 -5.00 2.55 13.85
C HIS A 132 -5.92 1.39 14.21
N GLY A 133 -5.38 0.37 14.87
CA GLY A 133 -6.11 -0.83 15.24
C GLY A 133 -6.27 -1.88 14.12
N CYS A 134 -5.79 -1.60 12.88
CA CYS A 134 -5.80 -2.58 11.82
C CYS A 134 -5.01 -3.84 12.21
N VAL A 135 -5.64 -5.02 12.04
CA VAL A 135 -5.10 -6.35 12.40
C VAL A 135 -4.45 -6.42 13.80
N ALA A 136 -4.96 -5.64 14.76
CA ALA A 136 -4.34 -5.44 16.08
C ALA A 136 -4.02 -6.74 16.81
N LYS A 137 -4.93 -7.74 16.77
CA LYS A 137 -4.71 -9.06 17.41
C LYS A 137 -3.56 -9.82 16.77
N ILE A 138 -3.45 -9.76 15.44
CA ILE A 138 -2.38 -10.42 14.67
C ILE A 138 -1.05 -9.72 14.95
N LYS A 139 -1.01 -8.38 14.86
CA LYS A 139 0.18 -7.59 15.16
C LYS A 139 0.68 -7.87 16.56
N LYS A 140 -0.21 -7.82 17.58
CA LYS A 140 0.15 -8.11 18.97
C LYS A 140 0.77 -9.50 19.13
N ALA A 141 0.16 -10.52 18.56
CA ALA A 141 0.67 -11.89 18.64
C ALA A 141 2.05 -12.05 17.98
N LEU A 142 2.27 -11.38 16.83
CA LEU A 142 3.58 -11.38 16.16
C LEU A 142 4.65 -10.68 16.99
N VAL A 143 4.35 -9.49 17.51
CA VAL A 143 5.26 -8.73 18.37
C VAL A 143 5.66 -9.55 19.60
N GLU A 144 4.69 -10.13 20.30
CA GLU A 144 4.96 -10.99 21.47
C GLU A 144 5.81 -12.21 21.10
N ALA A 145 5.54 -12.85 19.94
CA ALA A 145 6.32 -13.99 19.48
C ALA A 145 7.76 -13.64 19.13
N LEU A 146 8.00 -12.46 18.59
CA LEU A 146 9.35 -11.94 18.29
C LEU A 146 10.09 -11.55 19.56
N ASN A 147 9.42 -10.85 20.48
CA ASN A 147 9.99 -10.47 21.79
C ASN A 147 10.44 -11.69 22.60
N ARG A 148 9.65 -12.78 22.61
CA ARG A 148 10.05 -14.05 23.24
C ARG A 148 11.31 -14.69 22.64
N ARG A 149 11.69 -14.27 21.43
CA ARG A 149 12.93 -14.70 20.74
C ARG A 149 14.07 -13.71 20.84
N GLY A 150 13.94 -12.69 21.72
CA GLY A 150 14.96 -11.66 21.90
C GLY A 150 15.05 -10.63 20.77
N MET A 151 14.03 -10.55 19.92
CA MET A 151 13.94 -9.55 18.84
C MET A 151 12.99 -8.42 19.25
N ASP A 152 13.26 -7.20 18.82
CA ASP A 152 12.32 -6.08 18.98
C ASP A 152 11.16 -6.26 17.97
N GLY A 153 10.03 -6.78 18.45
CA GLY A 153 8.87 -7.08 17.63
C GLY A 153 8.19 -5.83 17.04
N GLU A 154 8.20 -4.70 17.76
CA GLU A 154 7.63 -3.45 17.23
C GLU A 154 8.52 -2.88 16.11
N ALA A 155 9.84 -2.84 16.29
CA ALA A 155 10.77 -2.40 15.25
C ALA A 155 10.72 -3.31 14.01
N ALA A 156 10.44 -4.61 14.21
CA ALA A 156 10.31 -5.59 13.13
C ALA A 156 8.96 -5.53 12.40
N SER A 157 7.95 -4.82 12.95
CA SER A 157 6.65 -4.68 12.30
C SER A 157 6.81 -3.98 10.94
N PRO A 158 6.28 -4.56 9.85
CA PRO A 158 6.40 -3.95 8.54
C PRO A 158 5.40 -2.82 8.31
N TRP A 159 4.41 -2.67 9.18
CA TRP A 159 3.26 -1.79 8.97
C TRP A 159 3.37 -0.46 9.70
N TYR A 160 2.88 0.57 9.02
CA TYR A 160 2.55 1.87 9.56
C TYR A 160 1.02 2.03 9.59
N PHE A 161 0.42 2.02 10.77
CA PHE A 161 -1.03 2.15 10.98
C PHE A 161 -1.32 3.42 11.79
N PRO A 162 -1.45 4.59 11.12
CA PRO A 162 -1.63 5.86 11.80
C PRO A 162 -3.04 6.02 12.37
N THR A 163 -3.16 6.93 13.34
CA THR A 163 -4.46 7.51 13.72
C THR A 163 -4.90 8.54 12.66
N ILE A 164 -6.18 8.95 12.71
CA ILE A 164 -6.69 10.05 11.88
C ILE A 164 -5.86 11.32 12.12
N ALA A 165 -5.59 11.65 13.39
CA ALA A 165 -4.85 12.86 13.76
C ALA A 165 -3.43 12.85 13.17
N ASP A 166 -2.69 11.74 13.35
CA ASP A 166 -1.32 11.62 12.85
C ASP A 166 -1.26 11.79 11.32
N TYR A 167 -2.14 11.08 10.59
CA TYR A 167 -2.10 11.14 9.13
C TYR A 167 -2.57 12.49 8.59
N SER A 168 -3.58 13.12 9.23
CA SER A 168 -4.01 14.49 8.90
C SER A 168 -2.88 15.50 9.11
N GLN A 169 -2.11 15.36 10.18
CA GLN A 169 -0.97 16.23 10.43
C GLN A 169 0.10 16.09 9.35
N HIS A 170 0.41 14.86 8.93
CA HIS A 170 1.35 14.63 7.81
C HIS A 170 0.86 15.25 6.52
N LEU A 171 -0.42 15.10 6.18
CA LEU A 171 -1.02 15.68 4.97
C LEU A 171 -0.95 17.20 4.99
N THR A 172 -1.37 17.85 6.08
CA THR A 172 -1.36 19.32 6.20
C THR A 172 0.06 19.87 6.20
N SER A 173 1.00 19.22 6.89
CA SER A 173 2.42 19.59 6.87
C SER A 173 3.05 19.43 5.47
N GLY A 174 2.55 18.49 4.68
CA GLY A 174 2.95 18.26 3.28
C GLY A 174 2.22 19.13 2.26
N GLY A 175 1.46 20.15 2.70
CA GLY A 175 0.83 21.14 1.82
C GLY A 175 -0.57 20.77 1.30
N PHE A 176 -1.20 19.71 1.83
CA PHE A 176 -2.56 19.32 1.47
C PHE A 176 -3.62 19.98 2.34
N VAL A 177 -4.76 20.29 1.73
CA VAL A 177 -6.01 20.56 2.44
C VAL A 177 -6.77 19.24 2.56
N VAL A 178 -7.01 18.80 3.80
CA VAL A 178 -7.71 17.54 4.07
C VAL A 178 -9.22 17.78 4.03
N ASN A 179 -9.86 17.40 2.93
CA ASN A 179 -11.30 17.55 2.75
C ASN A 179 -12.09 16.41 3.40
N TYR A 180 -11.52 15.22 3.45
CA TYR A 180 -12.15 14.04 4.04
C TYR A 180 -11.08 13.08 4.55
N ILE A 181 -11.28 12.60 5.77
CA ILE A 181 -10.52 11.50 6.36
C ILE A 181 -11.40 10.77 7.36
N ALA A 182 -11.41 9.45 7.31
CA ALA A 182 -12.19 8.63 8.23
C ALA A 182 -11.48 7.32 8.55
N LEU A 183 -11.62 6.84 9.78
CA LEU A 183 -11.23 5.49 10.18
C LEU A 183 -12.48 4.60 10.14
N ILE A 184 -12.54 3.72 9.15
CA ILE A 184 -13.74 2.91 8.87
C ILE A 184 -13.50 1.49 9.37
N PRO A 185 -14.24 0.99 10.37
CA PRO A 185 -14.19 -0.41 10.77
C PRO A 185 -14.59 -1.30 9.59
N ARG A 186 -13.67 -2.16 9.15
CA ARG A 186 -13.91 -3.08 8.03
C ARG A 186 -13.55 -4.51 8.43
N PRO A 187 -14.46 -5.23 9.13
CA PRO A 187 -14.26 -6.64 9.38
C PRO A 187 -14.16 -7.40 8.06
N THR A 188 -13.02 -8.02 7.80
CA THR A 188 -12.76 -8.73 6.54
C THR A 188 -12.62 -10.22 6.85
N ARG A 189 -13.46 -11.04 6.18
CA ARG A 189 -13.33 -12.49 6.26
C ARG A 189 -12.10 -12.91 5.44
N LEU A 190 -11.17 -13.62 6.08
CA LEU A 190 -10.02 -14.15 5.36
C LEU A 190 -10.48 -15.28 4.42
N PRO A 191 -10.00 -15.33 3.16
CA PRO A 191 -10.35 -16.40 2.22
C PRO A 191 -9.80 -17.77 2.64
N GLY A 192 -8.83 -17.80 3.57
CA GLY A 192 -8.22 -18.99 4.13
C GLY A 192 -8.04 -18.87 5.64
N ASN A 193 -7.00 -19.47 6.16
CA ASN A 193 -6.62 -19.39 7.58
C ASN A 193 -5.63 -18.26 7.85
N VAL A 194 -5.37 -17.99 9.14
CA VAL A 194 -4.43 -16.95 9.58
C VAL A 194 -3.00 -17.21 9.06
N THR A 195 -2.60 -18.47 8.89
CA THR A 195 -1.28 -18.83 8.36
C THR A 195 -1.10 -18.31 6.92
N GLY A 196 -2.08 -18.55 6.04
CA GLY A 196 -2.05 -18.01 4.67
C GLY A 196 -2.01 -16.48 4.62
N PHE A 197 -2.73 -15.80 5.52
CA PHE A 197 -2.64 -14.35 5.68
C PHE A 197 -1.24 -13.90 6.09
N LEU A 198 -0.66 -14.53 7.11
CA LEU A 198 0.69 -14.20 7.61
C LEU A 198 1.75 -14.41 6.54
N GLU A 199 1.70 -15.54 5.84
CA GLU A 199 2.65 -15.86 4.77
C GLU A 199 2.55 -14.91 3.58
N THR A 200 1.36 -14.35 3.31
CA THR A 200 1.13 -13.44 2.19
C THR A 200 1.44 -11.98 2.56
N LEU A 201 1.03 -11.53 3.74
CA LEU A 201 0.98 -10.12 4.10
C LEU A 201 1.87 -9.73 5.30
N ALA A 202 2.46 -10.67 6.03
CA ALA A 202 3.22 -10.35 7.25
C ALA A 202 4.63 -10.91 7.28
N LEU A 203 4.88 -12.08 6.72
CA LEU A 203 6.16 -12.75 6.80
C LEU A 203 7.05 -12.32 5.63
N ARG A 204 8.09 -11.55 5.94
CA ARG A 204 9.20 -11.34 5.00
C ARG A 204 9.97 -12.66 4.85
N ARG A 205 10.38 -13.01 3.65
CA ARG A 205 11.17 -14.23 3.35
C ARG A 205 12.50 -14.34 4.11
N ASN A 206 12.89 -13.34 4.89
CA ASN A 206 14.16 -13.27 5.63
C ASN A 206 14.05 -13.56 7.13
N ILE A 207 13.03 -14.26 7.60
CA ILE A 207 13.11 -14.85 8.94
C ILE A 207 14.04 -16.07 8.80
N PRO A 208 15.23 -16.08 9.42
CA PRO A 208 16.14 -17.22 9.33
C PRO A 208 15.43 -18.48 9.86
N PRO A 209 15.67 -19.65 9.25
CA PRO A 209 15.09 -20.88 9.73
C PRO A 209 15.46 -21.10 11.21
N ARG A 210 14.53 -21.67 11.99
CA ARG A 210 14.79 -22.06 13.38
C ARG A 210 16.16 -22.71 13.46
N ARG A 211 17.05 -22.18 14.30
CA ARG A 211 18.17 -22.99 14.78
C ARG A 211 17.53 -24.22 15.44
N LYS A 212 17.80 -25.40 14.90
CA LYS A 212 17.46 -26.64 15.59
C LYS A 212 18.19 -26.58 16.93
N GLU A 213 17.45 -26.60 18.03
CA GLU A 213 18.06 -26.82 19.32
C GLU A 213 18.80 -28.15 19.24
N PRO A 214 20.05 -28.25 19.70
CA PRO A 214 20.73 -29.52 19.82
C PRO A 214 19.98 -30.42 20.81
N PRO A 215 20.02 -31.77 20.64
CA PRO A 215 19.33 -32.73 21.48
C PRO A 215 19.75 -32.68 22.92
#